data_21d349a922934d047d9767307c1766a2
#
_entry.id   21d349a922934d047d9767307c1766a2
#
_cell.length_a   1.000
_cell.length_b   1.000
_cell.length_c   1.000
_cell.angle_alpha   90.00
_cell.angle_beta   90.00
_cell.angle_gamma   90.00
#
_symmetry.space_group_name_H-M   'P 1'
#
loop_
_entity.id
_entity.type
_entity.pdbx_description
1 polymer ?
#
loop_
_entity_poly.entity_id
_entity_poly.type
_entity_poly.pdbx_seq_one_letter_code
_entity_poly.pdbx_strand_id
1 'polypeptide(L)'
;KKGQKNTGDSDSHLRETARKLQDTLHNFGVNVTITDVSCGPTVTRYELQPEQGVKVSKIVGLTDDIKLNLAATDIRIEAPIPGKAAVGIEVPNANNSTVMLRDLLQSPEFQHHKSNLAFAAGKDIAGKPVIADIAKMPHLLIAGATGSGKSVCINTLIMSILYKASPDDVKLIMIDPKVVELSVYNGIPHLFIPVVTDPKKAAG
;
A
#
# COMPACT_ATOMS: atom_id res chain seq x y z
N LYS A 1 -8.65 9.50 14.72
CA LYS A 1 -7.61 9.26 15.74
C LYS A 1 -6.26 9.52 15.09
N LYS A 2 -5.29 10.11 15.80
CA LYS A 2 -3.89 10.10 15.36
C LYS A 2 -3.38 8.67 15.47
N GLY A 3 -2.62 8.22 14.46
CA GLY A 3 -1.89 6.97 14.58
C GLY A 3 -0.99 7.02 15.82
N GLN A 4 -1.03 6.01 16.66
CA GLN A 4 0.07 5.76 17.56
C GLN A 4 1.31 5.53 16.69
N LYS A 5 2.46 6.08 17.07
CA LYS A 5 3.75 5.62 16.54
C LYS A 5 3.94 4.15 16.97
N ASN A 6 3.23 3.24 16.31
CA ASN A 6 3.67 1.87 16.29
C ASN A 6 4.88 1.88 15.37
N THR A 7 6.03 1.91 15.96
CA THR A 7 7.25 1.48 15.32
C THR A 7 6.97 0.04 14.89
N GLY A 8 6.95 -0.24 13.59
CA GLY A 8 6.90 -1.58 13.05
C GLY A 8 7.86 -2.52 13.79
N ASP A 9 8.40 -3.51 13.15
CA ASP A 9 9.39 -4.38 13.77
C ASP A 9 10.54 -3.57 14.38
N SER A 10 11.00 -3.98 15.57
CA SER A 10 12.10 -3.29 16.26
C SER A 10 13.38 -3.32 15.43
N ASP A 11 14.26 -2.33 15.57
CA ASP A 11 15.56 -2.30 14.88
C ASP A 11 16.39 -3.57 15.11
N SER A 12 16.26 -4.20 16.29
CA SER A 12 16.90 -5.48 16.59
C SER A 12 16.36 -6.63 15.73
N HIS A 13 15.03 -6.68 15.54
CA HIS A 13 14.37 -7.67 14.71
C HIS A 13 14.72 -7.49 13.22
N LEU A 14 14.75 -6.25 12.75
CA LEU A 14 15.14 -5.95 11.37
C LEU A 14 16.58 -6.39 11.08
N ARG A 15 17.51 -6.16 12.01
CA ARG A 15 18.90 -6.60 11.88
C ARG A 15 19.04 -8.12 11.95
N GLU A 16 18.30 -8.78 12.83
CA GLU A 16 18.29 -10.25 12.93
C GLU A 16 17.77 -10.88 11.64
N THR A 17 16.66 -10.37 11.09
CA THR A 17 16.10 -10.85 9.82
C THR A 17 17.06 -10.61 8.67
N ALA A 18 17.72 -9.44 8.61
CA ALA A 18 18.75 -9.14 7.62
C ALA A 18 19.89 -10.15 7.65
N ARG A 19 20.40 -10.46 8.87
CA ARG A 19 21.46 -11.46 9.06
C ARG A 19 21.01 -12.85 8.63
N LYS A 20 19.83 -13.30 9.08
CA LYS A 20 19.29 -14.61 8.69
C LYS A 20 19.15 -14.74 7.17
N LEU A 21 18.69 -13.66 6.50
CA LEU A 21 18.57 -13.63 5.05
C LEU A 21 19.93 -13.78 4.37
N GLN A 22 20.93 -13.04 4.83
CA GLN A 22 22.30 -13.12 4.30
C GLN A 22 22.94 -14.50 4.53
N ASP A 23 22.79 -15.03 5.76
CA ASP A 23 23.31 -16.37 6.11
C ASP A 23 22.62 -17.47 5.28
N THR A 24 21.31 -17.36 5.06
CA THR A 24 20.55 -18.30 4.22
C THR A 24 21.10 -18.32 2.80
N LEU A 25 21.23 -17.18 2.17
CA LEU A 25 21.75 -17.07 0.81
C LEU A 25 23.21 -17.59 0.74
N HIS A 26 24.03 -17.24 1.72
CA HIS A 26 25.43 -17.71 1.79
C HIS A 26 25.51 -19.23 1.87
N ASN A 27 24.66 -19.88 2.68
CA ASN A 27 24.63 -21.36 2.83
C ASN A 27 24.27 -22.07 1.52
N PHE A 28 23.52 -21.42 0.63
CA PHE A 28 23.25 -21.90 -0.74
C PHE A 28 24.27 -21.45 -1.77
N GLY A 29 25.43 -20.91 -1.33
CA GLY A 29 26.51 -20.45 -2.21
C GLY A 29 26.12 -19.21 -3.03
N VAL A 30 25.35 -18.32 -2.42
CA VAL A 30 24.95 -17.02 -2.99
C VAL A 30 25.44 -15.92 -2.05
N ASN A 31 26.55 -15.29 -2.40
CA ASN A 31 27.11 -14.20 -1.61
C ASN A 31 26.41 -12.89 -1.99
N VAL A 32 25.89 -12.19 -0.99
CA VAL A 32 25.22 -10.91 -1.13
C VAL A 32 25.63 -9.96 0.01
N THR A 33 25.57 -8.67 -0.25
CA THR A 33 25.69 -7.63 0.77
C THR A 33 24.34 -6.92 0.89
N ILE A 34 23.81 -6.75 2.12
CA ILE A 34 22.63 -5.94 2.35
C ILE A 34 23.04 -4.48 2.34
N THR A 35 22.47 -3.71 1.41
CA THR A 35 22.80 -2.30 1.18
C THR A 35 21.82 -1.34 1.81
N ASP A 36 20.54 -1.74 1.94
CA ASP A 36 19.49 -0.93 2.54
C ASP A 36 18.37 -1.78 3.13
N VAL A 37 17.67 -1.24 4.13
CA VAL A 37 16.49 -1.84 4.77
C VAL A 37 15.41 -0.79 4.91
N SER A 38 14.34 -0.94 4.15
CA SER A 38 13.19 -0.04 4.16
C SER A 38 11.99 -0.71 4.85
N CYS A 39 11.63 -0.22 6.04
CA CYS A 39 10.50 -0.76 6.81
C CYS A 39 9.22 0.00 6.47
N GLY A 40 8.30 -0.66 5.80
CA GLY A 40 6.96 -0.17 5.52
C GLY A 40 5.92 -0.57 6.57
N PRO A 41 4.64 -0.24 6.36
CA PRO A 41 3.58 -0.56 7.32
C PRO A 41 3.26 -2.06 7.45
N THR A 42 3.46 -2.85 6.42
CA THR A 42 3.10 -4.28 6.38
C THR A 42 4.24 -5.18 5.96
N VAL A 43 5.21 -4.65 5.22
CA VAL A 43 6.37 -5.38 4.72
C VAL A 43 7.63 -4.57 4.94
N THR A 44 8.76 -5.27 5.12
CA THR A 44 10.10 -4.67 5.09
C THR A 44 10.81 -5.16 3.85
N ARG A 45 11.39 -4.22 3.09
CA ARG A 45 12.24 -4.51 1.94
C ARG A 45 13.70 -4.49 2.36
N TYR A 46 14.39 -5.59 2.07
CA TYR A 46 15.84 -5.73 2.17
C TYR A 46 16.44 -5.61 0.78
N GLU A 47 17.27 -4.60 0.56
CA GLU A 47 18.00 -4.43 -0.71
C GLU A 47 19.34 -5.16 -0.63
N LEU A 48 19.59 -6.01 -1.61
CA LEU A 48 20.74 -6.89 -1.67
C LEU A 48 21.57 -6.57 -2.91
N GLN A 49 22.89 -6.44 -2.74
CA GLN A 49 23.87 -6.39 -3.82
C GLN A 49 24.50 -7.78 -3.95
N PRO A 50 24.20 -8.54 -5.02
CA PRO A 50 24.92 -9.79 -5.30
C PRO A 50 26.38 -9.54 -5.65
N GLU A 51 27.28 -10.43 -5.23
CA GLU A 51 28.68 -10.42 -5.69
C GLU A 51 28.80 -10.72 -7.19
N GLN A 52 29.93 -10.34 -7.77
CA GLN A 52 30.20 -10.61 -9.19
C GLN A 52 30.11 -12.12 -9.48
N GLY A 53 29.42 -12.46 -10.57
CA GLY A 53 29.21 -13.85 -11.00
C GLY A 53 28.00 -14.54 -10.39
N VAL A 54 27.33 -13.94 -9.42
CA VAL A 54 26.06 -14.45 -8.88
C VAL A 54 24.93 -14.20 -9.88
N LYS A 55 24.29 -15.27 -10.35
CA LYS A 55 23.11 -15.17 -11.23
C LYS A 55 21.88 -14.80 -10.42
N VAL A 56 21.14 -13.77 -10.87
CA VAL A 56 19.89 -13.31 -10.25
C VAL A 56 18.86 -14.45 -10.17
N SER A 57 18.77 -15.30 -11.20
CA SER A 57 17.88 -16.48 -11.21
C SER A 57 18.15 -17.45 -10.06
N LYS A 58 19.40 -17.53 -9.56
CA LYS A 58 19.72 -18.36 -8.40
C LYS A 58 19.09 -17.82 -7.12
N ILE A 59 19.05 -16.49 -6.94
CA ILE A 59 18.39 -15.83 -5.80
C ILE A 59 16.88 -16.06 -5.87
N VAL A 60 16.28 -15.84 -7.04
CA VAL A 60 14.83 -16.06 -7.25
C VAL A 60 14.44 -17.51 -7.01
N GLY A 61 15.29 -18.46 -7.44
CA GLY A 61 15.05 -19.89 -7.24
C GLY A 61 15.07 -20.34 -5.76
N LEU A 62 15.63 -19.53 -4.86
CA LEU A 62 15.70 -19.82 -3.42
C LEU A 62 14.50 -19.24 -2.64
N THR A 63 13.45 -18.78 -3.31
CA THR A 63 12.29 -18.16 -2.67
C THR A 63 11.71 -19.02 -1.54
N ASP A 64 11.50 -20.32 -1.78
CA ASP A 64 10.91 -21.21 -0.78
C ASP A 64 11.88 -21.54 0.37
N ASP A 65 13.17 -21.64 0.08
CA ASP A 65 14.20 -21.85 1.10
C ASP A 65 14.32 -20.63 2.03
N ILE A 66 14.22 -19.42 1.46
CA ILE A 66 14.22 -18.17 2.21
C ILE A 66 12.97 -18.09 3.10
N LYS A 67 11.78 -18.40 2.55
CA LYS A 67 10.53 -18.47 3.32
C LYS A 67 10.66 -19.38 4.51
N LEU A 68 11.17 -20.59 4.30
CA LEU A 68 11.35 -21.59 5.34
C LEU A 68 12.28 -21.09 6.45
N ASN A 69 13.45 -20.56 6.08
CA ASN A 69 14.45 -20.11 7.05
C ASN A 69 14.01 -18.87 7.85
N LEU A 70 13.23 -17.98 7.23
CA LEU A 70 12.67 -16.81 7.90
C LEU A 70 11.35 -17.10 8.63
N ALA A 71 10.78 -18.31 8.49
CA ALA A 71 9.44 -18.67 8.94
C ALA A 71 8.37 -17.66 8.44
N ALA A 72 8.57 -17.11 7.22
CA ALA A 72 7.68 -16.13 6.62
C ALA A 72 6.56 -16.83 5.85
N THR A 73 5.33 -16.29 5.96
CA THR A 73 4.16 -16.84 5.25
C THR A 73 4.23 -16.61 3.74
N ASP A 74 4.81 -15.48 3.35
CA ASP A 74 5.06 -15.14 1.95
C ASP A 74 6.27 -14.18 1.86
N ILE A 75 6.96 -14.18 0.71
CA ILE A 75 7.98 -13.20 0.36
C ILE A 75 7.83 -12.82 -1.11
N ARG A 76 8.22 -11.61 -1.45
CA ARG A 76 8.30 -11.17 -2.84
C ARG A 76 9.73 -10.78 -3.16
N ILE A 77 10.24 -11.32 -4.29
CA ILE A 77 11.57 -10.96 -4.80
C ILE A 77 11.40 -10.10 -6.04
N GLU A 78 11.96 -8.89 -6.01
CA GLU A 78 12.03 -7.97 -7.13
C GLU A 78 13.47 -7.92 -7.63
N ALA A 79 13.69 -8.46 -8.82
CA ALA A 79 15.04 -8.67 -9.32
C ALA A 79 15.13 -8.40 -10.84
N PRO A 80 15.75 -7.28 -11.25
CA PRO A 80 16.31 -6.22 -10.40
C PRO A 80 15.26 -5.24 -9.86
N ILE A 81 15.64 -4.45 -8.86
CA ILE A 81 14.84 -3.29 -8.45
C ILE A 81 14.88 -2.27 -9.59
N PRO A 82 13.73 -1.71 -10.04
CA PRO A 82 13.71 -0.71 -11.10
C PRO A 82 14.64 0.47 -10.82
N GLY A 83 15.56 0.73 -11.74
CA GLY A 83 16.53 1.81 -11.63
C GLY A 83 17.73 1.56 -10.70
N LYS A 84 17.85 0.35 -10.12
CA LYS A 84 18.97 -0.03 -9.25
C LYS A 84 19.61 -1.36 -9.68
N ALA A 85 20.93 -1.48 -9.55
CA ALA A 85 21.66 -2.74 -9.73
C ALA A 85 21.61 -3.58 -8.44
N ALA A 86 20.41 -3.82 -7.90
CA ALA A 86 20.18 -4.51 -6.65
C ALA A 86 18.94 -5.42 -6.75
N VAL A 87 18.84 -6.38 -5.83
CA VAL A 87 17.69 -7.25 -5.67
C VAL A 87 16.95 -6.86 -4.39
N GLY A 88 15.64 -6.67 -4.46
CA GLY A 88 14.78 -6.41 -3.30
C GLY A 88 14.09 -7.69 -2.83
N ILE A 89 14.18 -8.00 -1.55
CA ILE A 89 13.39 -9.06 -0.92
C ILE A 89 12.45 -8.41 0.09
N GLU A 90 11.15 -8.53 -0.16
CA GLU A 90 10.10 -8.03 0.70
C GLU A 90 9.64 -9.16 1.62
N VAL A 91 9.76 -8.92 2.93
CA VAL A 91 9.37 -9.87 3.98
C VAL A 91 8.23 -9.25 4.78
N PRO A 92 7.12 -9.98 5.03
CA PRO A 92 6.04 -9.49 5.89
C PRO A 92 6.55 -9.12 7.28
N ASN A 93 6.09 -8.00 7.80
CA ASN A 93 6.42 -7.57 9.16
C ASN A 93 5.76 -8.51 10.19
N ALA A 94 6.43 -8.81 11.28
CA ALA A 94 5.84 -9.51 12.41
C ALA A 94 4.72 -8.66 13.06
N ASN A 95 4.89 -7.34 13.08
CA ASN A 95 3.92 -6.39 13.61
C ASN A 95 3.52 -5.37 12.54
N ASN A 96 2.30 -5.47 12.04
CA ASN A 96 1.78 -4.53 11.06
C ASN A 96 1.42 -3.18 11.71
N SER A 97 1.80 -2.09 11.06
CA SER A 97 1.42 -0.74 11.47
C SER A 97 0.15 -0.30 10.75
N THR A 98 -0.84 0.16 11.51
CA THR A 98 -2.07 0.70 10.92
C THR A 98 -1.82 2.03 10.24
N VAL A 99 -2.18 2.15 8.96
CA VAL A 99 -2.13 3.41 8.22
C VAL A 99 -3.39 4.21 8.50
N MET A 100 -3.26 5.33 9.19
CA MET A 100 -4.40 6.18 9.55
C MET A 100 -4.68 7.20 8.45
N LEU A 101 -5.92 7.26 7.97
CA LEU A 101 -6.35 8.24 6.95
C LEU A 101 -6.02 9.68 7.36
N ARG A 102 -6.21 10.03 8.64
CA ARG A 102 -5.89 11.37 9.14
C ARG A 102 -4.44 11.76 8.86
N ASP A 103 -3.50 10.84 9.08
CA ASP A 103 -2.07 11.13 8.92
C ASP A 103 -1.74 11.36 7.43
N LEU A 104 -2.41 10.62 6.53
CA LEU A 104 -2.29 10.81 5.09
C LEU A 104 -2.90 12.14 4.63
N LEU A 105 -4.10 12.51 5.11
CA LEU A 105 -4.76 13.77 4.77
C LEU A 105 -3.98 14.99 5.29
N GLN A 106 -3.20 14.84 6.36
CA GLN A 106 -2.34 15.88 6.93
C GLN A 106 -0.94 15.92 6.29
N SER A 107 -0.61 14.96 5.42
CA SER A 107 0.71 14.94 4.76
C SER A 107 0.87 16.11 3.79
N PRO A 108 2.10 16.64 3.64
CA PRO A 108 2.38 17.71 2.67
C PRO A 108 2.00 17.32 1.23
N GLU A 109 2.19 16.04 0.88
CA GLU A 109 1.87 15.49 -0.44
C GLU A 109 0.38 15.62 -0.75
N PHE A 110 -0.51 15.39 0.23
CA PHE A 110 -1.94 15.56 0.06
C PHE A 110 -2.34 17.03 0.11
N GLN A 111 -1.86 17.77 1.09
CA GLN A 111 -2.23 19.17 1.30
C GLN A 111 -1.87 20.06 0.11
N HIS A 112 -0.67 19.88 -0.47
CA HIS A 112 -0.19 20.68 -1.60
C HIS A 112 -0.58 20.12 -2.97
N HIS A 113 -1.33 19.02 -3.04
CA HIS A 113 -1.78 18.46 -4.31
C HIS A 113 -2.80 19.41 -4.96
N LYS A 114 -2.60 19.72 -6.25
CA LYS A 114 -3.39 20.73 -6.97
C LYS A 114 -4.81 20.30 -7.32
N SER A 115 -5.04 19.00 -7.50
CA SER A 115 -6.33 18.46 -7.94
C SER A 115 -7.32 18.34 -6.77
N ASN A 116 -8.55 18.78 -6.99
CA ASN A 116 -9.67 18.57 -6.07
C ASN A 116 -10.16 17.12 -6.03
N LEU A 117 -9.75 16.30 -7.01
CA LEU A 117 -10.04 14.87 -7.10
C LEU A 117 -8.87 13.98 -6.64
N ALA A 118 -7.90 14.57 -5.92
CA ALA A 118 -6.84 13.81 -5.30
C ALA A 118 -7.34 13.01 -4.10
N PHE A 119 -6.85 11.79 -3.93
CA PHE A 119 -7.16 10.96 -2.77
C PHE A 119 -5.91 10.31 -2.18
N ALA A 120 -5.95 10.08 -0.89
CA ALA A 120 -4.88 9.44 -0.14
C ALA A 120 -4.98 7.92 -0.28
N ALA A 121 -4.27 7.33 -1.24
CA ALA A 121 -4.35 5.90 -1.53
C ALA A 121 -3.77 5.01 -0.42
N GLY A 122 -2.76 5.51 0.30
CA GLY A 122 -2.09 4.75 1.36
C GLY A 122 -0.65 5.17 1.58
N LYS A 123 0.18 4.21 1.95
CA LYS A 123 1.64 4.36 2.03
C LYS A 123 2.31 3.31 1.14
N ASP A 124 3.43 3.67 0.57
CA ASP A 124 4.28 2.73 -0.13
C ASP A 124 5.05 1.83 0.86
N ILE A 125 5.85 0.91 0.31
CA ILE A 125 6.68 -0.02 1.09
C ILE A 125 7.79 0.67 1.90
N ALA A 126 8.12 1.93 1.60
CA ALA A 126 9.03 2.76 2.39
C ALA A 126 8.30 3.63 3.42
N GLY A 127 6.97 3.48 3.55
CA GLY A 127 6.14 4.23 4.49
C GLY A 127 5.80 5.66 4.04
N LYS A 128 6.11 6.04 2.79
CA LYS A 128 5.79 7.37 2.24
C LYS A 128 4.32 7.44 1.82
N PRO A 129 3.63 8.57 2.04
CA PRO A 129 2.28 8.77 1.54
C PRO A 129 2.18 8.63 0.02
N VAL A 130 1.19 7.88 -0.44
CA VAL A 130 0.86 7.73 -1.87
C VAL A 130 -0.45 8.46 -2.12
N ILE A 131 -0.37 9.53 -2.90
CA ILE A 131 -1.52 10.34 -3.30
C ILE A 131 -1.78 10.10 -4.79
N ALA A 132 -3.01 9.72 -5.10
CA ALA A 132 -3.44 9.47 -6.46
C ALA A 132 -4.50 10.51 -6.87
N ASP A 133 -4.72 10.68 -8.18
CA ASP A 133 -5.62 11.67 -8.74
C ASP A 133 -6.60 10.99 -9.71
N ILE A 134 -7.88 10.97 -9.35
CA ILE A 134 -8.92 10.35 -10.19
C ILE A 134 -9.05 11.07 -11.54
N ALA A 135 -8.82 12.38 -11.59
CA ALA A 135 -8.87 13.12 -12.84
C ALA A 135 -7.88 12.60 -13.89
N LYS A 136 -6.77 12.00 -13.46
CA LYS A 136 -5.75 11.41 -14.33
C LYS A 136 -6.03 9.95 -14.69
N MET A 137 -6.98 9.31 -14.03
CA MET A 137 -7.31 7.89 -14.22
C MET A 137 -8.51 7.67 -15.14
N PRO A 138 -9.28 8.67 -15.47
CA PRO A 138 -10.68 8.87 -15.84
C PRO A 138 -11.64 7.77 -15.38
N HIS A 139 -11.19 6.53 -15.32
CA HIS A 139 -11.94 5.39 -14.80
C HIS A 139 -11.06 4.59 -13.86
N LEU A 140 -11.60 4.21 -12.70
CA LEU A 140 -10.91 3.43 -11.69
C LEU A 140 -11.73 2.19 -11.34
N LEU A 141 -11.14 1.01 -11.52
CA LEU A 141 -11.70 -0.25 -11.05
C LEU A 141 -11.00 -0.65 -9.74
N ILE A 142 -11.80 -0.85 -8.68
CA ILE A 142 -11.31 -1.35 -7.40
C ILE A 142 -11.89 -2.76 -7.19
N ALA A 143 -11.01 -3.76 -7.14
CA ALA A 143 -11.39 -5.14 -6.92
C ALA A 143 -10.62 -5.75 -5.75
N GLY A 144 -11.23 -6.77 -5.12
CA GLY A 144 -10.60 -7.49 -4.01
C GLY A 144 -11.57 -8.50 -3.39
N ALA A 145 -11.01 -9.55 -2.78
CA ALA A 145 -11.75 -10.55 -2.03
C ALA A 145 -12.40 -9.93 -0.77
N THR A 146 -13.32 -10.68 -0.15
CA THR A 146 -13.90 -10.28 1.13
C THR A 146 -12.80 -10.06 2.17
N GLY A 147 -12.83 -8.92 2.85
CA GLY A 147 -11.82 -8.56 3.85
C GLY A 147 -10.53 -7.92 3.28
N SER A 148 -10.38 -7.79 1.95
CA SER A 148 -9.20 -7.16 1.34
C SER A 148 -9.09 -5.65 1.52
N GLY A 149 -10.11 -5.01 2.09
CA GLY A 149 -10.15 -3.56 2.29
C GLY A 149 -10.76 -2.75 1.14
N LYS A 150 -11.46 -3.38 0.17
CA LYS A 150 -12.13 -2.68 -0.93
C LYS A 150 -13.04 -1.55 -0.46
N SER A 151 -13.93 -1.81 0.49
CA SER A 151 -14.85 -0.83 1.07
C SER A 151 -14.09 0.29 1.82
N VAL A 152 -13.02 -0.07 2.50
CA VAL A 152 -12.13 0.91 3.16
C VAL A 152 -11.50 1.84 2.12
N CYS A 153 -11.03 1.29 1.00
CA CYS A 153 -10.45 2.07 -0.09
C CYS A 153 -11.47 3.05 -0.70
N ILE A 154 -12.70 2.58 -0.97
CA ILE A 154 -13.79 3.43 -1.50
C ILE A 154 -14.11 4.57 -0.51
N ASN A 155 -14.26 4.25 0.77
CA ASN A 155 -14.49 5.26 1.81
C ASN A 155 -13.32 6.24 1.93
N THR A 156 -12.09 5.76 1.85
CA THR A 156 -10.89 6.62 1.87
C THR A 156 -10.88 7.60 0.70
N LEU A 157 -11.28 7.14 -0.49
CA LEU A 157 -11.39 7.96 -1.69
C LEU A 157 -12.46 9.05 -1.50
N ILE A 158 -13.68 8.67 -1.09
CA ILE A 158 -14.78 9.62 -0.85
C ILE A 158 -14.35 10.64 0.23
N MET A 159 -13.86 10.18 1.36
CA MET A 159 -13.44 11.06 2.45
C MET A 159 -12.32 12.00 2.04
N SER A 160 -11.38 11.56 1.20
CA SER A 160 -10.32 12.43 0.69
C SER A 160 -10.88 13.59 -0.13
N ILE A 161 -11.85 13.33 -0.99
CA ILE A 161 -12.53 14.37 -1.78
C ILE A 161 -13.28 15.33 -0.85
N LEU A 162 -14.05 14.80 0.11
CA LEU A 162 -14.82 15.63 1.06
C LEU A 162 -13.92 16.54 1.91
N TYR A 163 -12.70 16.11 2.21
CA TYR A 163 -11.72 16.92 2.96
C TYR A 163 -10.99 17.95 2.09
N LYS A 164 -10.95 17.73 0.77
CA LYS A 164 -10.16 18.55 -0.14
C LYS A 164 -10.96 19.57 -0.90
N ALA A 165 -12.16 19.23 -1.35
CA ALA A 165 -12.96 20.03 -2.24
C ALA A 165 -14.26 20.54 -1.57
N SER A 166 -14.71 21.72 -1.97
CA SER A 166 -16.04 22.22 -1.61
C SER A 166 -17.13 21.53 -2.45
N PRO A 167 -18.38 21.51 -1.99
CA PRO A 167 -19.49 21.00 -2.79
C PRO A 167 -19.78 21.84 -4.05
N ASP A 168 -19.24 23.05 -4.15
CA ASP A 168 -19.35 23.86 -5.36
C ASP A 168 -18.36 23.43 -6.44
N ASP A 169 -17.20 22.89 -6.02
CA ASP A 169 -16.14 22.42 -6.91
C ASP A 169 -16.34 20.98 -7.37
N VAL A 170 -16.88 20.11 -6.49
CA VAL A 170 -17.03 18.67 -6.77
C VAL A 170 -18.40 18.19 -6.34
N LYS A 171 -19.08 17.53 -7.26
CA LYS A 171 -20.33 16.79 -7.01
C LYS A 171 -20.11 15.30 -7.21
N LEU A 172 -20.83 14.53 -6.40
CA LEU A 172 -20.77 13.07 -6.40
C LEU A 172 -22.13 12.49 -6.74
N ILE A 173 -22.13 11.45 -7.58
CA ILE A 173 -23.27 10.55 -7.77
C ILE A 173 -22.81 9.19 -7.24
N MET A 174 -23.58 8.62 -6.34
CA MET A 174 -23.29 7.34 -5.72
C MET A 174 -24.38 6.33 -6.02
N ILE A 175 -23.98 5.13 -6.44
CA ILE A 175 -24.88 4.01 -6.75
C ILE A 175 -24.46 2.83 -5.89
N ASP A 176 -25.38 2.38 -5.02
CA ASP A 176 -25.16 1.25 -4.10
C ASP A 176 -26.31 0.25 -4.20
N PRO A 177 -26.29 -0.64 -5.21
CA PRO A 177 -27.38 -1.59 -5.43
C PRO A 177 -27.52 -2.64 -4.34
N LYS A 178 -26.52 -2.79 -3.47
CA LYS A 178 -26.53 -3.71 -2.32
C LYS A 178 -26.99 -3.04 -1.03
N VAL A 179 -27.09 -1.72 -1.00
CA VAL A 179 -27.46 -0.91 0.19
C VAL A 179 -26.60 -1.21 1.42
N VAL A 180 -25.29 -1.38 1.21
CA VAL A 180 -24.38 -1.87 2.27
C VAL A 180 -23.39 -0.80 2.73
N GLU A 181 -22.90 0.04 1.84
CA GLU A 181 -21.70 0.83 2.12
C GLU A 181 -21.91 2.35 2.00
N LEU A 182 -22.72 2.82 1.05
CA LEU A 182 -22.76 4.24 0.68
C LEU A 182 -23.92 5.02 1.29
N SER A 183 -24.92 4.35 1.88
CA SER A 183 -26.10 5.00 2.48
C SER A 183 -25.74 5.99 3.60
N VAL A 184 -24.60 5.81 4.26
CA VAL A 184 -24.10 6.73 5.30
C VAL A 184 -23.76 8.12 4.78
N TYR A 185 -23.59 8.26 3.48
CA TYR A 185 -23.29 9.54 2.82
C TYR A 185 -24.54 10.32 2.41
N ASN A 186 -25.75 9.78 2.58
CA ASN A 186 -26.97 10.54 2.29
C ASN A 186 -27.03 11.82 3.13
N GLY A 187 -27.35 12.92 2.47
CA GLY A 187 -27.46 14.24 3.11
C GLY A 187 -26.17 15.08 3.10
N ILE A 188 -25.04 14.56 2.61
CA ILE A 188 -23.85 15.39 2.44
C ILE A 188 -24.04 16.37 1.27
N PRO A 189 -23.53 17.62 1.35
CA PRO A 189 -23.77 18.63 0.33
C PRO A 189 -23.08 18.34 -1.02
N HIS A 190 -22.13 17.42 -1.05
CA HIS A 190 -21.45 16.98 -2.27
C HIS A 190 -22.30 16.02 -3.12
N LEU A 191 -23.35 15.40 -2.59
CA LEU A 191 -24.24 14.57 -3.40
C LEU A 191 -25.07 15.43 -4.34
N PHE A 192 -25.05 15.09 -5.63
CA PHE A 192 -25.92 15.71 -6.64
C PHE A 192 -27.36 15.21 -6.52
N ILE A 193 -27.53 13.92 -6.19
CA ILE A 193 -28.79 13.24 -5.91
C ILE A 193 -28.58 12.30 -4.72
N PRO A 194 -29.64 11.88 -3.99
CA PRO A 194 -29.52 10.83 -2.98
C PRO A 194 -28.89 9.55 -3.54
N VAL A 195 -28.22 8.77 -2.67
CA VAL A 195 -27.60 7.50 -3.08
C VAL A 195 -28.61 6.61 -3.77
N VAL A 196 -28.33 6.22 -5.00
CA VAL A 196 -29.22 5.38 -5.82
C VAL A 196 -29.03 3.92 -5.44
N THR A 197 -30.12 3.28 -4.98
CA THR A 197 -30.08 1.89 -4.53
C THR A 197 -30.81 0.92 -5.49
N ASP A 198 -31.64 1.44 -6.37
CA ASP A 198 -32.35 0.66 -7.39
C ASP A 198 -31.58 0.66 -8.72
N PRO A 199 -31.15 -0.53 -9.22
CA PRO A 199 -30.42 -0.64 -10.49
C PRO A 199 -31.17 -0.03 -11.69
N LYS A 200 -32.50 -0.11 -11.70
CA LYS A 200 -33.33 0.47 -12.78
C LYS A 200 -33.28 2.00 -12.78
N LYS A 201 -33.28 2.61 -11.60
CA LYS A 201 -33.12 4.06 -11.46
C LYS A 201 -31.72 4.55 -11.76
N ALA A 202 -30.72 3.67 -11.67
CA ALA A 202 -29.33 4.01 -11.99
C ALA A 202 -29.10 4.08 -13.51
N ALA A 203 -29.95 3.44 -14.31
CA ALA A 203 -29.84 3.41 -15.79
C ALA A 203 -30.61 4.54 -16.49
N GLY A 204 -31.43 5.30 -15.79
CA GLY A 204 -32.23 6.45 -16.30
C GLY A 204 -31.65 7.76 -15.84
#